data_6b97143085caf3ceb39c7df1c771a060
#
_entry.id   6b97143085caf3ceb39c7df1c771a060
#
_cell.length_a   1.000
_cell.length_b   1.000
_cell.length_c   1.000
_cell.angle_alpha   90.00
_cell.angle_beta   90.00
_cell.angle_gamma   90.00
#
_symmetry.space_group_name_H-M   'P 1'
#
loop_
_entity.id
_entity.type
_entity.pdbx_description
1 polymer ?
#
loop_
_entity_poly.entity_id
_entity_poly.type
_entity_poly.pdbx_seq_one_letter_code
_entity_poly.pdbx_strand_id
1 'polypeptide(L)'
;MIEVIFILYLLLIICVGILSNKFVSSQLDFLLAGRRLGPWVTAFSERASGESAWLLLGLPGAAIAIGYGEIWAVIGITIGIISSWFLIAERLRDETEKFDSLTIPDFLEKKFNDTSGFIRIISAL
;
A
#
# COMPACT_ATOMS: atom_id res chain seq x y z
N MET A 1 -5.72 28.68 15.85
CA MET A 1 -6.70 27.93 15.02
C MET A 1 -6.10 26.67 14.39
N ILE A 2 -4.94 26.73 13.75
CA ILE A 2 -4.28 25.56 13.12
C ILE A 2 -4.00 24.45 14.12
N GLU A 3 -3.47 24.81 15.32
CA GLU A 3 -3.17 23.84 16.38
C GLU A 3 -4.42 23.07 16.86
N VAL A 4 -5.54 23.78 16.99
CA VAL A 4 -6.81 23.15 17.41
C VAL A 4 -7.30 22.15 16.36
N ILE A 5 -7.23 22.53 15.07
CA ILE A 5 -7.60 21.64 13.96
C ILE A 5 -6.69 20.42 13.93
N PHE A 6 -5.39 20.60 14.15
CA PHE A 6 -4.43 19.50 14.20
C PHE A 6 -4.71 18.54 15.36
N ILE A 7 -5.00 19.06 16.57
CA ILE A 7 -5.33 18.24 17.73
C ILE A 7 -6.64 17.47 17.48
N LEU A 8 -7.66 18.11 16.93
CA LEU A 8 -8.93 17.47 16.59
C LEU A 8 -8.72 16.35 15.56
N TYR A 9 -7.89 16.58 14.56
CA TYR A 9 -7.53 15.56 13.56
C TYR A 9 -6.82 14.37 14.19
N LEU A 10 -5.85 14.59 15.08
CA LEU A 10 -5.18 13.51 15.81
C LEU A 10 -6.14 12.70 16.68
N LEU A 11 -7.03 13.37 17.41
CA LEU A 11 -8.04 12.71 18.23
C LEU A 11 -8.98 11.87 17.37
N LEU A 12 -9.38 12.37 16.22
CA LEU A 12 -10.23 11.63 15.26
C LEU A 12 -9.54 10.36 14.78
N ILE A 13 -8.26 10.43 14.38
CA ILE A 13 -7.50 9.25 13.93
C ILE A 13 -7.37 8.23 15.07
N ILE A 14 -7.06 8.67 16.29
CA ILE A 14 -6.96 7.78 17.45
C ILE A 14 -8.31 7.10 17.72
N CYS A 15 -9.40 7.84 17.70
CA CYS A 15 -10.75 7.29 17.85
C CYS A 15 -11.06 6.24 16.78
N VAL A 16 -10.78 6.53 15.52
CA VAL A 16 -10.97 5.57 14.41
C VAL A 16 -10.12 4.32 14.64
N GLY A 17 -8.86 4.47 15.05
CA GLY A 17 -7.97 3.34 15.35
C GLY A 17 -8.51 2.44 16.46
N ILE A 18 -8.96 3.03 17.57
CA ILE A 18 -9.54 2.28 18.71
C ILE A 18 -10.84 1.56 18.30
N LEU A 19 -11.69 2.23 17.54
CA LEU A 19 -12.94 1.63 17.06
C LEU A 19 -12.68 0.50 16.07
N SER A 20 -11.74 0.68 15.16
CA SER A 20 -11.36 -0.32 14.15
C SER A 20 -10.73 -1.57 14.76
N ASN A 21 -10.03 -1.43 15.89
CA ASN A 21 -9.43 -2.57 16.59
C ASN A 21 -10.45 -3.63 17.02
N LYS A 22 -11.70 -3.24 17.26
CA LYS A 22 -12.79 -4.17 17.61
C LYS A 22 -13.17 -5.13 16.48
N PHE A 23 -12.84 -4.78 15.23
CA PHE A 23 -13.16 -5.57 14.04
C PHE A 23 -11.99 -6.46 13.59
N VAL A 24 -10.84 -6.34 14.23
CA VAL A 24 -9.63 -7.11 13.91
C VAL A 24 -9.56 -8.30 14.85
N SER A 25 -9.73 -9.51 14.30
CA SER A 25 -9.69 -10.76 15.06
C SER A 25 -8.50 -11.66 14.72
N SER A 26 -7.85 -11.41 13.58
CA SER A 26 -6.74 -12.23 13.09
C SER A 26 -5.63 -11.38 12.47
N GLN A 27 -4.46 -11.99 12.24
CA GLN A 27 -3.37 -11.33 11.48
C GLN A 27 -3.79 -11.05 10.05
N LEU A 28 -4.61 -11.90 9.44
CA LEU A 28 -5.18 -11.70 8.12
C LEU A 28 -6.07 -10.44 8.09
N ASP A 29 -6.91 -10.26 9.12
CA ASP A 29 -7.75 -9.06 9.21
C ASP A 29 -6.91 -7.81 9.38
N PHE A 30 -5.87 -7.87 10.21
CA PHE A 30 -5.00 -6.72 10.47
C PHE A 30 -4.19 -6.29 9.23
N LEU A 31 -3.59 -7.24 8.52
CA LEU A 31 -2.68 -6.94 7.40
C LEU A 31 -3.43 -6.76 6.07
N LEU A 32 -4.47 -7.55 5.83
CA LEU A 32 -5.15 -7.64 4.55
C LEU A 32 -6.65 -7.37 4.63
N ALA A 33 -7.14 -6.87 5.77
CA ALA A 33 -8.57 -6.65 6.03
C ALA A 33 -9.43 -7.88 5.67
N GLY A 34 -8.92 -9.08 5.97
CA GLY A 34 -9.58 -10.34 5.66
C GLY A 34 -9.77 -10.60 4.17
N ARG A 35 -9.07 -9.89 3.29
CA ARG A 35 -9.22 -9.93 1.81
C ARG A 35 -10.65 -9.62 1.34
N ARG A 36 -11.43 -8.86 2.12
CA ARG A 36 -12.86 -8.56 1.88
C ARG A 36 -13.13 -7.10 1.55
N LEU A 37 -12.08 -6.32 1.26
CA LEU A 37 -12.25 -4.92 0.90
C LEU A 37 -13.01 -4.79 -0.43
N GLY A 38 -13.97 -3.88 -0.45
CA GLY A 38 -14.63 -3.51 -1.70
C GLY A 38 -13.69 -2.70 -2.61
N PRO A 39 -14.00 -2.62 -3.92
CA PRO A 39 -13.11 -2.01 -4.90
C PRO A 39 -12.76 -0.55 -4.61
N TRP A 40 -13.71 0.23 -4.11
CA TRP A 40 -13.49 1.62 -3.75
C TRP A 40 -12.53 1.78 -2.56
N VAL A 41 -12.74 0.98 -1.51
CA VAL A 41 -11.87 1.02 -0.31
C VAL A 41 -10.46 0.57 -0.67
N THR A 42 -10.32 -0.47 -1.50
CA THR A 42 -9.03 -0.94 -1.98
C THR A 42 -8.30 0.13 -2.79
N ALA A 43 -8.99 0.80 -3.72
CA ALA A 43 -8.40 1.86 -4.54
C ALA A 43 -7.93 3.05 -3.69
N PHE A 44 -8.73 3.51 -2.75
CA PHE A 44 -8.34 4.60 -1.85
C PHE A 44 -7.21 4.21 -0.90
N SER A 45 -7.24 2.98 -0.36
CA SER A 45 -6.19 2.48 0.53
C SER A 45 -4.85 2.34 -0.20
N GLU A 46 -4.88 1.84 -1.44
CA GLU A 46 -3.68 1.73 -2.27
C GLU A 46 -3.10 3.11 -2.55
N ARG A 47 -3.94 4.08 -2.94
CA ARG A 47 -3.50 5.45 -3.15
C ARG A 47 -2.91 6.08 -1.90
N ALA A 48 -3.60 5.96 -0.76
CA ALA A 48 -3.13 6.51 0.50
C ALA A 48 -1.80 5.89 0.98
N SER A 49 -1.56 4.62 0.68
CA SER A 49 -0.35 3.90 1.09
C SER A 49 0.81 4.05 0.08
N GLY A 50 0.50 4.06 -1.21
CA GLY A 50 1.51 4.12 -2.27
C GLY A 50 2.03 5.52 -2.56
N GLU A 51 1.20 6.54 -2.35
CA GLU A 51 1.53 7.92 -2.63
C GLU A 51 1.92 8.65 -1.34
N SER A 52 3.20 8.71 -1.06
CA SER A 52 3.73 9.44 0.10
C SER A 52 3.58 10.97 -0.05
N ALA A 53 4.05 11.72 0.94
CA ALA A 53 4.17 13.18 0.87
C ALA A 53 4.94 13.66 -0.40
N TRP A 54 5.68 12.77 -1.07
CA TRP A 54 6.36 13.08 -2.33
C TRP A 54 5.38 13.52 -3.42
N LEU A 55 4.23 12.90 -3.55
CA LEU A 55 3.24 13.29 -4.55
C LEU A 55 2.68 14.70 -4.30
N LEU A 56 2.48 15.07 -3.04
CA LEU A 56 1.87 16.36 -2.68
C LEU A 56 2.89 17.49 -2.56
N LEU A 57 4.13 17.20 -2.20
CA LEU A 57 5.17 18.19 -1.94
C LEU A 57 6.35 18.07 -2.92
N GLY A 58 6.85 16.86 -3.15
CA GLY A 58 8.02 16.61 -3.98
C GLY A 58 7.73 16.86 -5.46
N LEU A 59 6.66 16.29 -5.99
CA LEU A 59 6.30 16.42 -7.41
C LEU A 59 5.99 17.88 -7.82
N PRO A 60 5.17 18.65 -7.06
CA PRO A 60 4.98 20.07 -7.35
C PRO A 60 6.26 20.88 -7.20
N GLY A 61 7.10 20.56 -6.20
CA GLY A 61 8.41 21.20 -6.02
C GLY A 61 9.34 20.94 -7.21
N ALA A 62 9.42 19.71 -7.69
CA ALA A 62 10.17 19.33 -8.88
C ALA A 62 9.63 20.04 -10.15
N ALA A 63 8.31 20.11 -10.30
CA ALA A 63 7.68 20.83 -11.42
C ALA A 63 8.02 22.33 -11.43
N ILE A 64 8.13 22.95 -10.27
CA ILE A 64 8.58 24.36 -10.15
C ILE A 64 10.06 24.50 -10.52
N ALA A 65 10.91 23.54 -10.13
CA ALA A 65 12.35 23.59 -10.34
C ALA A 65 12.76 23.23 -11.79
N ILE A 66 12.13 22.19 -12.35
CA ILE A 66 12.51 21.59 -13.66
C ILE A 66 11.57 22.05 -14.78
N GLY A 67 10.37 22.50 -14.42
CA GLY A 67 9.34 22.94 -15.37
C GLY A 67 8.65 21.77 -16.07
N TYR A 68 8.35 21.95 -17.37
CA TYR A 68 7.57 20.96 -18.14
C TYR A 68 8.22 19.58 -18.29
N GLY A 69 9.50 19.44 -17.98
CA GLY A 69 10.18 18.12 -17.97
C GLY A 69 9.55 17.12 -17.01
N GLU A 70 8.94 17.61 -15.92
CA GLU A 70 8.30 16.76 -14.90
C GLU A 70 7.01 16.07 -15.39
N ILE A 71 6.46 16.48 -16.51
CA ILE A 71 5.33 15.79 -17.18
C ILE A 71 5.64 14.31 -17.44
N TRP A 72 6.90 13.99 -17.78
CA TRP A 72 7.29 12.60 -18.03
C TRP A 72 7.21 11.71 -16.79
N ALA A 73 7.50 12.27 -15.62
CA ALA A 73 7.33 11.56 -14.35
C ALA A 73 5.85 11.24 -14.09
N VAL A 74 4.95 12.21 -14.31
CA VAL A 74 3.49 12.01 -14.16
C VAL A 74 2.97 10.93 -15.11
N ILE A 75 3.38 10.98 -16.38
CA ILE A 75 2.99 9.98 -17.38
C ILE A 75 3.52 8.60 -16.98
N GLY A 76 4.79 8.50 -16.56
CA GLY A 76 5.41 7.25 -16.14
C GLY A 76 4.71 6.63 -14.93
N ILE A 77 4.42 7.43 -13.90
CA ILE A 77 3.68 7.00 -12.72
C ILE A 77 2.28 6.49 -13.11
N THR A 78 1.56 7.25 -13.91
CA THR A 78 0.20 6.88 -14.34
C THR A 78 0.19 5.56 -15.11
N ILE A 79 1.09 5.39 -16.08
CA ILE A 79 1.22 4.14 -16.84
C ILE A 79 1.64 2.99 -15.93
N GLY A 80 2.58 3.23 -15.00
CA GLY A 80 3.04 2.23 -14.04
C GLY A 80 1.91 1.71 -13.17
N ILE A 81 1.09 2.60 -12.64
CA ILE A 81 -0.07 2.25 -11.81
C ILE A 81 -1.08 1.42 -12.62
N ILE A 82 -1.48 1.90 -13.79
CA ILE A 82 -2.42 1.19 -14.67
C ILE A 82 -1.88 -0.21 -15.00
N SER A 83 -0.61 -0.30 -15.40
CA SER A 83 0.03 -1.57 -15.74
C SER A 83 0.08 -2.52 -14.54
N SER A 84 0.40 -2.02 -13.35
CA SER A 84 0.43 -2.81 -12.12
C SER A 84 -0.93 -3.43 -11.80
N TRP A 85 -2.01 -2.67 -11.94
CA TRP A 85 -3.36 -3.17 -11.69
C TRP A 85 -3.78 -4.25 -12.68
N PHE A 86 -3.53 -4.06 -13.98
CA PHE A 86 -3.95 -5.01 -15.00
C PHE A 86 -3.04 -6.24 -15.12
N LEU A 87 -1.74 -6.10 -14.88
CA LEU A 87 -0.79 -7.19 -15.12
C LEU A 87 -0.42 -7.97 -13.87
N ILE A 88 -0.42 -7.32 -12.71
CA ILE A 88 0.16 -7.89 -11.49
C ILE A 88 -0.90 -8.14 -10.41
N ALA A 89 -1.77 -7.17 -10.13
CA ALA A 89 -2.59 -7.17 -8.93
C ALA A 89 -3.49 -8.40 -8.79
N GLU A 90 -4.23 -8.76 -9.85
CA GLU A 90 -5.13 -9.92 -9.83
C GLU A 90 -4.35 -11.23 -9.64
N ARG A 91 -3.29 -11.42 -10.44
CA ARG A 91 -2.47 -12.64 -10.37
C ARG A 91 -1.78 -12.79 -9.01
N LEU A 92 -1.24 -11.69 -8.49
CA LEU A 92 -0.57 -11.70 -7.20
C LEU A 92 -1.55 -12.01 -6.07
N ARG A 93 -2.75 -11.44 -6.12
CA ARG A 93 -3.80 -11.71 -5.14
C ARG A 93 -4.16 -13.20 -5.13
N ASP A 94 -4.46 -13.78 -6.29
CA ASP A 94 -4.85 -15.17 -6.42
C ASP A 94 -3.74 -16.13 -5.99
N GLU A 95 -2.51 -15.84 -6.39
CA GLU A 95 -1.36 -16.65 -6.00
C GLU A 95 -1.08 -16.57 -4.49
N THR A 96 -1.10 -15.39 -3.90
CA THR A 96 -0.88 -15.23 -2.45
C THR A 96 -2.00 -15.85 -1.63
N GLU A 97 -3.23 -15.92 -2.17
CA GLU A 97 -4.34 -16.62 -1.54
C GLU A 97 -4.16 -18.13 -1.56
N LYS A 98 -3.72 -18.71 -2.70
CA LYS A 98 -3.42 -20.15 -2.82
C LYS A 98 -2.36 -20.63 -1.83
N PHE A 99 -1.33 -19.83 -1.61
CA PHE A 99 -0.24 -20.15 -0.68
C PHE A 99 -0.53 -19.74 0.76
N ASP A 100 -1.72 -19.17 1.04
CA ASP A 100 -2.07 -18.59 2.35
C ASP A 100 -0.95 -17.70 2.90
N SER A 101 -0.48 -16.78 2.07
CA SER A 101 0.63 -15.91 2.37
C SER A 101 0.14 -14.50 2.73
N LEU A 102 0.70 -13.93 3.80
CA LEU A 102 0.32 -12.60 4.28
C LEU A 102 1.25 -11.50 3.77
N THR A 103 2.48 -11.86 3.42
CA THR A 103 3.50 -10.92 2.94
C THR A 103 4.16 -11.44 1.68
N ILE A 104 4.78 -10.56 0.90
CA ILE A 104 5.53 -10.96 -0.31
C ILE A 104 6.72 -11.87 0.02
N PRO A 105 7.53 -11.64 1.06
CA PRO A 105 8.58 -12.57 1.47
C PRO A 105 8.04 -13.96 1.81
N ASP A 106 6.95 -14.07 2.54
CA ASP A 106 6.30 -15.34 2.88
C ASP A 106 5.78 -16.06 1.62
N PHE A 107 5.21 -15.31 0.68
CA PHE A 107 4.77 -15.84 -0.62
C PHE A 107 5.93 -16.41 -1.43
N LEU A 108 7.03 -15.69 -1.53
CA LEU A 108 8.21 -16.14 -2.29
C LEU A 108 8.83 -17.40 -1.66
N GLU A 109 8.99 -17.43 -0.34
CA GLU A 109 9.47 -18.61 0.39
C GLU A 109 8.62 -19.85 0.08
N LYS A 110 7.29 -19.74 0.21
CA LYS A 110 6.36 -20.84 -0.06
C LYS A 110 6.32 -21.23 -1.52
N LYS A 111 6.30 -20.26 -2.44
CA LYS A 111 6.24 -20.50 -3.87
C LYS A 111 7.46 -21.26 -4.41
N PHE A 112 8.64 -20.91 -3.93
CA PHE A 112 9.90 -21.55 -4.33
C PHE A 112 10.31 -22.70 -3.41
N ASN A 113 9.47 -23.05 -2.43
CA ASN A 113 9.71 -24.13 -1.47
C ASN A 113 11.09 -24.00 -0.78
N ASP A 114 11.44 -22.78 -0.38
CA ASP A 114 12.72 -22.48 0.24
C ASP A 114 12.74 -22.92 1.71
N THR A 115 13.38 -24.06 1.97
CA THR A 115 13.53 -24.58 3.32
C THR A 115 14.63 -23.90 4.13
N SER A 116 15.48 -23.09 3.47
CA SER A 116 16.57 -22.37 4.12
C SER A 116 16.15 -21.02 4.70
N GLY A 117 15.01 -20.48 4.26
CA GLY A 117 14.55 -19.15 4.63
C GLY A 117 15.37 -18.00 4.00
N PHE A 118 16.29 -18.33 3.09
CA PHE A 118 17.18 -17.35 2.47
C PHE A 118 16.43 -16.35 1.58
N ILE A 119 15.47 -16.85 0.78
CA ILE A 119 14.62 -16.02 -0.07
C ILE A 119 13.80 -15.05 0.79
N ARG A 120 13.26 -15.53 1.91
CA ARG A 120 12.50 -14.69 2.85
C ARG A 120 13.34 -13.57 3.43
N ILE A 121 14.58 -13.86 3.86
CA ILE A 121 15.49 -12.86 4.43
C ILE A 121 15.85 -11.80 3.38
N ILE A 122 16.29 -12.22 2.19
CA ILE A 122 16.71 -11.29 1.13
C ILE A 122 15.54 -10.45 0.62
N SER A 123 14.34 -11.03 0.51
CA SER A 123 13.18 -10.28 0.03
C SER A 123 12.56 -9.35 1.07
N ALA A 124 12.93 -9.48 2.34
CA ALA A 124 12.50 -8.62 3.43
C ALA A 124 13.46 -7.44 3.72
N LEU A 125 14.68 -7.44 3.16
CA LEU A 125 15.68 -6.37 3.25
C LEU A 125 15.48 -5.33 2.16
#